data_ddd6c61ed49034a42b8464fad0d8ad8e
#
_entry.id   ddd6c61ed49034a42b8464fad0d8ad8e
#
_cell.length_a   1.000
_cell.length_b   1.000
_cell.length_c   1.000
_cell.angle_alpha   90.00
_cell.angle_beta   90.00
_cell.angle_gamma   90.00
#
_symmetry.space_group_name_H-M   'P 1'
#
loop_
_entity.id
_entity.type
_entity.pdbx_description
1 polymer ?
#
loop_
_entity_poly.entity_id
_entity_poly.type
_entity_poly.pdbx_seq_one_letter_code
_entity_poly.pdbx_strand_id
1 'polypeptide(L)'
;MEERTLSRYPAGKRELIFGLLVLLFGTFTWNSILYGGFCLGFALGAVALTGCSFWYLLRCGFRPGKYEAALLILAAVIFAGFARSSDSDVKAGMLLMALFAVNLSFCRMAGQSRREPGGIASALDAPRALFTMGVGSMSAAVRGLNDARKNAGTAGKRGGAAILGVLIALPVAAVLIVLLMRADAAFEGLMDMLPDTDWSEPLLSLFFGVFAGWILYSRGVGLKYAEKNGKEAKSFHGFSAITVNILLGTVCLIYAVYLLSQLAYLGGGFAGILPDGYTLAEYARRGFFEMAWLSFINLGLMCLAMGLVEKKAGAPALTRGLCLFLGLAALFLIAAASAKMLLYISGYGLTRKRVLTEVFMLWLGVTTILVSVWLFKPRFPYMKGAVICALILGCITFWADVDTQVARYNVHAYQSGQLETIDMGHMSSLGDGALPYIKGLTHDRDPEIASTAMDILENSYCSISDFRSWTYTESAARKAVD
;
A
#
# COMPACT_ATOMS: atom_id res chain seq x y z
N MET A 1 -16.38 33.71 -12.63
CA MET A 1 -14.99 33.82 -13.16
C MET A 1 -14.26 32.47 -13.21
N GLU A 2 -14.89 31.39 -12.72
CA GLU A 2 -14.35 30.00 -12.78
C GLU A 2 -14.67 29.24 -14.07
N GLU A 3 -15.64 29.66 -14.84
CA GLU A 3 -16.04 28.94 -16.07
C GLU A 3 -15.11 29.14 -17.29
N ARG A 4 -14.25 30.15 -17.29
CA ARG A 4 -13.36 30.44 -18.44
C ARG A 4 -12.08 29.61 -18.49
N THR A 5 -11.63 29.04 -17.39
CA THR A 5 -10.37 28.27 -17.31
C THR A 5 -10.53 26.79 -17.63
N LEU A 6 -11.72 26.25 -17.56
CA LEU A 6 -12.03 24.83 -17.81
C LEU A 6 -12.25 24.47 -19.28
N SER A 7 -12.33 25.43 -20.19
CA SER A 7 -12.57 25.21 -21.63
C SER A 7 -11.31 24.96 -22.46
N ARG A 8 -10.11 24.88 -21.86
CA ARG A 8 -8.82 24.81 -22.56
C ARG A 8 -8.08 23.48 -22.39
N TYR A 9 -8.75 22.35 -22.60
CA TYR A 9 -8.07 21.05 -22.65
C TYR A 9 -8.18 20.45 -24.06
N PRO A 10 -7.38 20.90 -25.06
CA PRO A 10 -7.45 20.31 -26.40
C PRO A 10 -6.88 18.89 -26.32
N ALA A 11 -7.73 17.88 -26.53
CA ALA A 11 -7.30 16.52 -26.73
C ALA A 11 -6.64 16.39 -28.11
N GLY A 12 -5.34 16.22 -28.15
CA GLY A 12 -4.58 15.93 -29.35
C GLY A 12 -4.43 14.43 -29.59
N LYS A 13 -3.67 14.05 -30.61
CA LYS A 13 -3.36 12.64 -30.92
C LYS A 13 -2.75 11.87 -29.70
N ARG A 14 -1.98 12.56 -28.85
CA ARG A 14 -1.33 11.96 -27.67
C ARG A 14 -2.35 11.56 -26.61
N GLU A 15 -3.32 12.43 -26.34
CA GLU A 15 -4.41 12.17 -25.39
C GLU A 15 -5.30 11.03 -25.86
N LEU A 16 -5.57 10.94 -27.17
CA LEU A 16 -6.35 9.83 -27.75
C LEU A 16 -5.61 8.50 -27.61
N ILE A 17 -4.31 8.45 -27.96
CA ILE A 17 -3.51 7.23 -27.80
C ILE A 17 -3.43 6.83 -26.33
N PHE A 18 -3.20 7.78 -25.42
CA PHE A 18 -3.19 7.50 -23.99
C PHE A 18 -4.52 6.95 -23.50
N GLY A 19 -5.63 7.54 -23.93
CA GLY A 19 -6.98 7.06 -23.61
C GLY A 19 -7.23 5.63 -24.07
N LEU A 20 -6.86 5.29 -25.30
CA LEU A 20 -6.99 3.93 -25.84
C LEU A 20 -6.13 2.92 -25.06
N LEU A 21 -4.88 3.26 -24.75
CA LEU A 21 -3.99 2.38 -23.98
C LEU A 21 -4.52 2.14 -22.57
N VAL A 22 -4.98 3.20 -21.90
CA VAL A 22 -5.51 3.07 -20.54
C VAL A 22 -6.82 2.30 -20.50
N LEU A 23 -7.68 2.43 -21.51
CA LEU A 23 -8.88 1.60 -21.66
C LEU A 23 -8.51 0.14 -21.89
N LEU A 24 -7.62 -0.15 -22.84
CA LEU A 24 -7.18 -1.51 -23.14
C LEU A 24 -6.58 -2.20 -21.90
N PHE A 25 -5.61 -1.56 -21.25
CA PHE A 25 -4.97 -2.14 -20.08
C PHE A 25 -5.85 -2.06 -18.83
N GLY A 26 -6.77 -1.09 -18.74
CA GLY A 26 -7.75 -1.00 -17.67
C GLY A 26 -8.74 -2.16 -17.71
N THR A 27 -9.29 -2.47 -18.88
CA THR A 27 -10.16 -3.63 -19.07
C THR A 27 -9.44 -4.94 -18.83
N PHE A 28 -8.19 -5.09 -19.34
CA PHE A 28 -7.37 -6.25 -19.07
C PHE A 28 -7.10 -6.44 -17.57
N THR A 29 -6.72 -5.37 -16.87
CA THR A 29 -6.43 -5.42 -15.42
C THR A 29 -7.67 -5.81 -14.63
N TRP A 30 -8.82 -5.20 -14.97
CA TRP A 30 -10.07 -5.51 -14.29
C TRP A 30 -10.56 -6.93 -14.56
N ASN A 31 -10.46 -7.37 -15.82
CA ASN A 31 -10.74 -8.75 -16.20
C ASN A 31 -9.84 -9.75 -15.43
N SER A 32 -8.55 -9.42 -15.29
CA SER A 32 -7.62 -10.23 -14.51
C SER A 32 -7.99 -10.30 -13.03
N ILE A 33 -8.52 -9.22 -12.43
CA ILE A 33 -9.00 -9.22 -11.04
C ILE A 33 -10.20 -10.12 -10.88
N LEU A 34 -11.18 -10.07 -11.80
CA LEU A 34 -12.40 -10.87 -11.71
C LEU A 34 -12.13 -12.37 -11.87
N TYR A 35 -11.28 -12.75 -12.82
CA TYR A 35 -11.03 -14.18 -13.12
C TYR A 35 -9.83 -14.77 -12.37
N GLY A 36 -8.83 -13.97 -12.07
CA GLY A 36 -7.56 -14.45 -11.48
C GLY A 36 -7.22 -13.83 -10.13
N GLY A 37 -8.03 -12.87 -9.67
CA GLY A 37 -7.71 -12.13 -8.46
C GLY A 37 -6.48 -11.22 -8.63
N PHE A 38 -5.86 -10.91 -7.52
CA PHE A 38 -4.63 -10.09 -7.48
C PHE A 38 -3.37 -10.97 -7.67
N CYS A 39 -3.18 -11.50 -8.88
CA CYS A 39 -2.10 -12.42 -9.26
C CYS A 39 -1.33 -11.91 -10.48
N LEU A 40 -0.74 -12.78 -11.30
CA LEU A 40 0.08 -12.42 -12.45
C LEU A 40 -0.64 -11.48 -13.43
N GLY A 41 -1.90 -11.76 -13.76
CA GLY A 41 -2.68 -10.92 -14.69
C GLY A 41 -2.82 -9.50 -14.18
N PHE A 42 -3.15 -9.32 -12.90
CA PHE A 42 -3.18 -8.02 -12.25
C PHE A 42 -1.80 -7.33 -12.26
N ALA A 43 -0.73 -8.06 -11.93
CA ALA A 43 0.64 -7.53 -11.91
C ALA A 43 1.03 -6.92 -13.26
N LEU A 44 0.79 -7.67 -14.35
CA LEU A 44 1.06 -7.21 -15.71
C LEU A 44 0.24 -5.97 -16.09
N GLY A 45 -1.06 -5.99 -15.78
CA GLY A 45 -1.96 -4.86 -16.03
C GLY A 45 -1.57 -3.60 -15.26
N ALA A 46 -1.25 -3.72 -13.98
CA ALA A 46 -0.87 -2.58 -13.13
C ALA A 46 0.47 -1.95 -13.57
N VAL A 47 1.46 -2.77 -13.94
CA VAL A 47 2.73 -2.29 -14.52
C VAL A 47 2.48 -1.60 -15.85
N ALA A 48 1.66 -2.18 -16.75
CA ALA A 48 1.32 -1.59 -18.04
C ALA A 48 0.60 -0.23 -17.88
N LEU A 49 -0.41 -0.14 -17.01
CA LEU A 49 -1.13 1.10 -16.71
C LEU A 49 -0.23 2.19 -16.14
N THR A 50 0.69 1.81 -15.23
CA THR A 50 1.69 2.72 -14.68
C THR A 50 2.64 3.18 -15.77
N GLY A 51 3.12 2.27 -16.63
CA GLY A 51 3.98 2.56 -17.76
C GLY A 51 3.32 3.48 -18.80
N CYS A 52 2.04 3.26 -19.14
CA CYS A 52 1.28 4.12 -20.03
C CYS A 52 1.13 5.54 -19.47
N SER A 53 0.81 5.67 -18.17
CA SER A 53 0.69 6.95 -17.49
C SER A 53 2.04 7.68 -17.45
N PHE A 54 3.12 6.96 -17.18
CA PHE A 54 4.48 7.48 -17.21
C PHE A 54 4.90 7.96 -18.61
N TRP A 55 4.66 7.13 -19.63
CA TRP A 55 4.90 7.49 -21.03
C TRP A 55 4.17 8.76 -21.44
N TYR A 56 2.88 8.88 -21.05
CA TYR A 56 2.07 10.06 -21.36
C TYR A 56 2.68 11.31 -20.71
N LEU A 57 3.06 11.28 -19.43
CA LEU A 57 3.68 12.41 -18.74
C LEU A 57 5.02 12.80 -19.36
N LEU A 58 5.86 11.82 -19.75
CA LEU A 58 7.10 12.08 -20.47
C LEU A 58 6.85 12.79 -21.80
N ARG A 59 5.82 12.38 -22.57
CA ARG A 59 5.45 13.02 -23.83
C ARG A 59 4.85 14.41 -23.65
N CYS A 60 4.36 14.73 -22.45
CA CYS A 60 3.94 16.07 -22.05
C CYS A 60 5.11 16.98 -21.63
N GLY A 61 6.35 16.45 -21.60
CA GLY A 61 7.55 17.19 -21.23
C GLY A 61 7.91 17.10 -19.74
N PHE A 62 7.18 16.37 -18.93
CA PHE A 62 7.51 16.14 -17.52
C PHE A 62 8.59 15.07 -17.40
N ARG A 63 9.62 15.34 -16.60
CA ARG A 63 10.70 14.39 -16.35
C ARG A 63 10.78 14.04 -14.87
N PRO A 64 11.00 12.75 -14.50
CA PRO A 64 11.18 12.36 -13.13
C PRO A 64 12.52 12.84 -12.59
N GLY A 65 12.54 13.35 -11.36
CA GLY A 65 13.76 13.43 -10.58
C GLY A 65 14.16 12.06 -10.00
N LYS A 66 15.30 12.00 -9.33
CA LYS A 66 15.80 10.73 -8.74
C LYS A 66 14.81 10.11 -7.75
N TYR A 67 14.15 10.94 -6.95
CA TYR A 67 13.16 10.47 -5.97
C TYR A 67 11.91 9.91 -6.64
N GLU A 68 11.36 10.64 -7.62
CA GLU A 68 10.18 10.22 -8.38
C GLU A 68 10.43 8.91 -9.15
N ALA A 69 11.63 8.76 -9.74
CA ALA A 69 12.05 7.54 -10.40
C ALA A 69 12.15 6.36 -9.40
N ALA A 70 12.74 6.58 -8.21
CA ALA A 70 12.82 5.55 -7.17
C ALA A 70 11.43 5.08 -6.72
N LEU A 71 10.47 6.00 -6.54
CA LEU A 71 9.09 5.66 -6.19
C LEU A 71 8.43 4.76 -7.26
N LEU A 72 8.63 5.08 -8.55
CA LEU A 72 8.06 4.28 -9.65
C LEU A 72 8.70 2.90 -9.76
N ILE A 73 10.02 2.81 -9.57
CA ILE A 73 10.73 1.53 -9.58
C ILE A 73 10.22 0.64 -8.44
N LEU A 74 10.15 1.17 -7.20
CA LEU A 74 9.65 0.42 -6.05
C LEU A 74 8.19 0.01 -6.23
N ALA A 75 7.34 0.89 -6.77
CA ALA A 75 5.96 0.54 -7.09
C ALA A 75 5.87 -0.58 -8.13
N ALA A 76 6.71 -0.55 -9.18
CA ALA A 76 6.77 -1.61 -10.18
C ALA A 76 7.24 -2.95 -9.57
N VAL A 77 8.21 -2.92 -8.65
CA VAL A 77 8.66 -4.11 -7.91
C VAL A 77 7.53 -4.65 -7.03
N ILE A 78 6.75 -3.79 -6.35
CA ILE A 78 5.57 -4.23 -5.58
C ILE A 78 4.53 -4.86 -6.51
N PHE A 79 4.20 -4.24 -7.64
CA PHE A 79 3.24 -4.82 -8.59
C PHE A 79 3.73 -6.19 -9.14
N ALA A 80 5.01 -6.33 -9.45
CA ALA A 80 5.56 -7.62 -9.88
C ALA A 80 5.45 -8.69 -8.76
N GLY A 81 5.54 -8.30 -7.49
CA GLY A 81 5.38 -9.19 -6.35
C GLY A 81 3.99 -9.85 -6.24
N PHE A 82 2.95 -9.28 -6.88
CA PHE A 82 1.63 -9.91 -6.93
C PHE A 82 1.62 -11.25 -7.68
N ALA A 83 2.56 -11.47 -8.57
CA ALA A 83 2.76 -12.75 -9.23
C ALA A 83 3.50 -13.77 -8.34
N ARG A 84 4.03 -13.37 -7.18
CA ARG A 84 4.80 -14.25 -6.32
C ARG A 84 3.96 -14.87 -5.21
N SER A 85 3.29 -14.07 -4.41
CA SER A 85 2.57 -14.53 -3.20
C SER A 85 1.09 -14.77 -3.46
N SER A 86 0.50 -15.75 -2.79
CA SER A 86 -0.95 -15.99 -2.77
C SER A 86 -1.67 -15.24 -1.64
N ASP A 87 -0.93 -14.66 -0.65
CA ASP A 87 -1.50 -14.01 0.54
C ASP A 87 -2.34 -12.77 0.21
N SER A 88 -3.65 -12.82 0.50
CA SER A 88 -4.60 -11.75 0.22
C SER A 88 -4.44 -10.53 1.14
N ASP A 89 -4.10 -10.74 2.41
CA ASP A 89 -4.04 -9.66 3.42
C ASP A 89 -2.83 -8.75 3.17
N VAL A 90 -1.66 -9.35 2.88
CA VAL A 90 -0.45 -8.60 2.53
C VAL A 90 -0.63 -7.88 1.21
N LYS A 91 -1.29 -8.51 0.22
CA LYS A 91 -1.58 -7.90 -1.09
C LYS A 91 -2.36 -6.59 -0.97
N ALA A 92 -3.38 -6.52 -0.10
CA ALA A 92 -4.16 -5.30 0.10
C ALA A 92 -3.29 -4.12 0.58
N GLY A 93 -2.43 -4.36 1.57
CA GLY A 93 -1.48 -3.35 2.06
C GLY A 93 -0.47 -2.91 1.00
N MET A 94 0.08 -3.87 0.24
CA MET A 94 1.04 -3.60 -0.84
C MET A 94 0.41 -2.83 -1.99
N LEU A 95 -0.85 -3.11 -2.35
CA LEU A 95 -1.60 -2.34 -3.33
C LEU A 95 -1.71 -0.87 -2.93
N LEU A 96 -2.09 -0.59 -1.68
CA LEU A 96 -2.18 0.77 -1.18
C LEU A 96 -0.82 1.49 -1.21
N MET A 97 0.26 0.81 -0.84
CA MET A 97 1.63 1.34 -0.89
C MET A 97 2.06 1.65 -2.33
N ALA A 98 1.80 0.75 -3.28
CA ALA A 98 2.14 0.97 -4.69
C ALA A 98 1.34 2.13 -5.30
N LEU A 99 0.03 2.17 -5.05
CA LEU A 99 -0.83 3.28 -5.49
C LEU A 99 -0.39 4.61 -4.88
N PHE A 100 -0.02 4.63 -3.60
CA PHE A 100 0.52 5.81 -2.94
C PHE A 100 1.81 6.29 -3.64
N ALA A 101 2.76 5.39 -3.89
CA ALA A 101 4.04 5.70 -4.52
C ALA A 101 3.86 6.23 -5.95
N VAL A 102 3.01 5.59 -6.78
CA VAL A 102 2.71 6.02 -8.15
C VAL A 102 2.06 7.40 -8.16
N ASN A 103 1.04 7.63 -7.33
CA ASN A 103 0.33 8.91 -7.31
C ASN A 103 1.21 10.04 -6.77
N LEU A 104 2.02 9.78 -5.74
CA LEU A 104 2.99 10.74 -5.22
C LEU A 104 4.03 11.10 -6.30
N SER A 105 4.59 10.10 -7.00
CA SER A 105 5.55 10.31 -8.07
C SER A 105 4.97 11.17 -9.19
N PHE A 106 3.80 10.83 -9.72
CA PHE A 106 3.19 11.55 -10.83
C PHE A 106 2.76 12.97 -10.46
N CYS A 107 2.23 13.19 -9.25
CA CYS A 107 1.91 14.52 -8.75
C CYS A 107 3.16 15.43 -8.71
N ARG A 108 4.27 14.90 -8.24
CA ARG A 108 5.54 15.62 -8.15
C ARG A 108 6.17 15.85 -9.51
N MET A 109 6.19 14.85 -10.41
CA MET A 109 6.64 14.99 -11.80
C MET A 109 5.91 16.13 -12.51
N ALA A 110 4.60 16.23 -12.34
CA ALA A 110 3.79 17.27 -12.95
C ALA A 110 3.94 18.66 -12.30
N GLY A 111 4.77 18.78 -11.25
CA GLY A 111 4.96 20.02 -10.51
C GLY A 111 3.73 20.48 -9.71
N GLN A 112 2.83 19.55 -9.40
CA GLN A 112 1.57 19.80 -8.70
C GLN A 112 1.68 19.62 -7.17
N SER A 113 2.88 19.35 -6.66
CA SER A 113 3.15 19.33 -5.23
C SER A 113 2.89 20.71 -4.61
N ARG A 114 2.04 20.77 -3.60
CA ARG A 114 1.65 22.05 -2.96
C ARG A 114 2.66 22.53 -1.93
N ARG A 115 3.59 21.71 -1.50
CA ARG A 115 4.49 22.01 -0.39
C ARG A 115 5.92 21.50 -0.64
N GLU A 116 6.85 22.08 0.12
CA GLU A 116 8.24 21.67 0.06
C GLU A 116 8.43 20.15 0.26
N PRO A 117 9.35 19.54 -0.48
CA PRO A 117 9.48 18.07 -0.58
C PRO A 117 9.99 17.34 0.66
N GLY A 118 9.97 17.97 1.83
CA GLY A 118 10.55 17.41 3.07
C GLY A 118 9.58 17.19 4.23
N GLY A 119 8.39 17.81 4.21
CA GLY A 119 7.45 17.77 5.34
C GLY A 119 6.33 16.71 5.19
N ILE A 120 5.66 16.37 6.29
CA ILE A 120 4.51 15.44 6.35
C ILE A 120 3.43 15.79 5.31
N ALA A 121 3.19 17.08 5.10
CA ALA A 121 2.18 17.55 4.16
C ALA A 121 2.45 17.14 2.70
N SER A 122 3.69 16.78 2.34
CA SER A 122 4.00 16.27 1.00
C SER A 122 3.44 14.86 0.76
N ALA A 123 3.17 14.09 1.82
CA ALA A 123 2.51 12.79 1.71
C ALA A 123 1.04 12.91 1.28
N LEU A 124 0.37 14.03 1.61
CA LEU A 124 -1.01 14.30 1.21
C LEU A 124 -1.17 14.58 -0.30
N ASP A 125 -0.06 14.76 -1.01
CA ASP A 125 -0.10 14.95 -2.47
C ASP A 125 -0.53 13.66 -3.21
N ALA A 126 -0.27 12.47 -2.64
CA ALA A 126 -0.67 11.20 -3.25
C ALA A 126 -2.20 11.00 -3.30
N PRO A 127 -2.96 11.05 -2.18
CA PRO A 127 -4.41 10.95 -2.22
C PRO A 127 -5.04 12.11 -3.02
N ARG A 128 -4.47 13.31 -2.96
CA ARG A 128 -4.93 14.42 -3.77
C ARG A 128 -4.79 14.15 -5.27
N ALA A 129 -3.68 13.56 -5.72
CA ALA A 129 -3.49 13.22 -7.12
C ALA A 129 -4.53 12.20 -7.61
N LEU A 130 -4.92 11.26 -6.75
CA LEU A 130 -5.94 10.27 -7.08
C LEU A 130 -7.35 10.89 -7.11
N PHE A 131 -7.75 11.57 -6.04
CA PHE A 131 -9.13 12.05 -5.89
C PHE A 131 -9.40 13.37 -6.61
N THR A 132 -8.61 14.42 -6.37
CA THR A 132 -8.90 15.73 -6.96
C THR A 132 -8.51 15.81 -8.43
N MET A 133 -7.43 15.14 -8.85
CA MET A 133 -6.99 15.15 -10.24
C MET A 133 -7.55 13.99 -11.05
N GLY A 134 -7.86 12.84 -10.44
CA GLY A 134 -8.57 11.75 -11.09
C GLY A 134 -10.05 12.05 -11.23
N VAL A 135 -10.78 12.01 -10.13
CA VAL A 135 -12.25 12.18 -10.12
C VAL A 135 -12.65 13.62 -10.45
N GLY A 136 -11.97 14.61 -9.86
CA GLY A 136 -12.28 16.03 -10.08
C GLY A 136 -12.04 16.52 -11.51
N SER A 137 -11.20 15.85 -12.29
CA SER A 137 -10.93 16.22 -13.69
C SER A 137 -11.79 15.46 -14.72
N MET A 138 -12.71 14.59 -14.29
CA MET A 138 -13.53 13.77 -15.20
C MET A 138 -14.35 14.62 -16.17
N SER A 139 -14.99 15.67 -15.68
CA SER A 139 -15.79 16.58 -16.52
C SER A 139 -14.92 17.41 -17.49
N ALA A 140 -13.71 17.77 -17.08
CA ALA A 140 -12.75 18.48 -17.92
C ALA A 140 -12.21 17.57 -19.03
N ALA A 141 -11.97 16.30 -18.75
CA ALA A 141 -11.57 15.30 -19.73
C ALA A 141 -12.65 15.09 -20.82
N VAL A 142 -13.94 15.03 -20.43
CA VAL A 142 -15.08 14.96 -21.39
C VAL A 142 -15.11 16.20 -22.28
N ARG A 143 -14.99 17.40 -21.70
CA ARG A 143 -14.98 18.64 -22.46
C ARG A 143 -13.81 18.69 -23.45
N GLY A 144 -12.60 18.27 -23.04
CA GLY A 144 -11.44 18.20 -23.90
C GLY A 144 -11.63 17.29 -25.12
N LEU A 145 -12.24 16.12 -24.93
CA LEU A 145 -12.61 15.21 -26.01
C LEU A 145 -13.65 15.82 -26.94
N ASN A 146 -14.66 16.53 -26.42
CA ASN A 146 -15.66 17.24 -27.21
C ASN A 146 -15.07 18.37 -28.06
N ASP A 147 -14.10 19.14 -27.50
CA ASP A 147 -13.44 20.22 -28.20
C ASP A 147 -12.51 19.69 -29.32
N ALA A 148 -11.80 18.59 -29.05
CA ALA A 148 -11.05 17.89 -30.10
C ALA A 148 -11.94 17.43 -31.27
N ARG A 149 -13.15 16.95 -30.93
CA ARG A 149 -14.17 16.56 -31.90
C ARG A 149 -14.64 17.76 -32.74
N LYS A 150 -14.87 18.93 -32.12
CA LYS A 150 -15.33 20.14 -32.86
C LYS A 150 -14.26 20.67 -33.83
N ASN A 151 -12.98 20.52 -33.46
CA ASN A 151 -11.84 21.01 -34.26
C ASN A 151 -11.33 20.00 -35.30
N ALA A 152 -11.83 18.74 -35.28
CA ALA A 152 -11.52 17.76 -36.32
C ALA A 152 -12.32 17.99 -37.57
N GLY A 153 -11.74 17.73 -38.76
CA GLY A 153 -12.47 17.75 -40.03
C GLY A 153 -13.70 16.80 -40.03
N THR A 154 -14.58 16.92 -41.03
CA THR A 154 -15.86 16.17 -41.06
C THR A 154 -15.76 14.68 -40.79
N ALA A 155 -14.72 14.00 -41.30
CA ALA A 155 -14.45 12.59 -41.03
C ALA A 155 -14.02 12.33 -39.56
N GLY A 156 -13.19 13.19 -39.00
CA GLY A 156 -12.76 13.09 -37.60
C GLY A 156 -13.90 13.41 -36.60
N LYS A 157 -14.84 14.29 -36.97
CA LYS A 157 -16.04 14.57 -36.17
C LYS A 157 -16.95 13.36 -36.05
N ARG A 158 -17.15 12.62 -37.14
CA ARG A 158 -17.97 11.38 -37.18
C ARG A 158 -17.27 10.25 -36.42
N GLY A 159 -15.99 10.01 -36.67
CA GLY A 159 -15.22 8.96 -35.99
C GLY A 159 -15.09 9.18 -34.48
N GLY A 160 -14.74 10.40 -34.03
CA GLY A 160 -14.67 10.72 -32.62
C GLY A 160 -16.02 10.66 -31.89
N ALA A 161 -17.14 10.96 -32.61
CA ALA A 161 -18.47 10.78 -32.04
C ALA A 161 -18.84 9.31 -31.87
N ALA A 162 -18.50 8.49 -32.87
CA ALA A 162 -18.75 7.05 -32.80
C ALA A 162 -17.95 6.39 -31.66
N ILE A 163 -16.67 6.70 -31.56
CA ILE A 163 -15.81 6.17 -30.45
C ILE A 163 -16.37 6.60 -29.09
N LEU A 164 -16.70 7.87 -28.89
CA LEU A 164 -17.28 8.34 -27.62
C LEU A 164 -18.65 7.70 -27.35
N GLY A 165 -19.48 7.57 -28.41
CA GLY A 165 -20.78 6.89 -28.34
C GLY A 165 -20.63 5.43 -27.90
N VAL A 166 -19.70 4.69 -28.49
CA VAL A 166 -19.41 3.30 -28.14
C VAL A 166 -18.87 3.20 -26.71
N LEU A 167 -17.94 4.08 -26.30
CA LEU A 167 -17.40 4.11 -24.95
C LEU A 167 -18.44 4.36 -23.86
N ILE A 168 -19.47 5.15 -24.15
CA ILE A 168 -20.59 5.39 -23.22
C ILE A 168 -21.65 4.28 -23.35
N ALA A 169 -21.93 3.82 -24.54
CA ALA A 169 -22.95 2.80 -24.78
C ALA A 169 -22.57 1.43 -24.23
N LEU A 170 -21.30 1.03 -24.34
CA LEU A 170 -20.84 -0.27 -23.86
C LEU A 170 -21.11 -0.50 -22.36
N PRO A 171 -20.69 0.36 -21.42
CA PRO A 171 -20.99 0.16 -20.01
C PRO A 171 -22.50 0.25 -19.70
N VAL A 172 -23.23 1.12 -20.39
CA VAL A 172 -24.69 1.22 -20.21
C VAL A 172 -25.38 -0.05 -20.72
N ALA A 173 -25.00 -0.54 -21.90
CA ALA A 173 -25.53 -1.79 -22.47
C ALA A 173 -25.20 -2.98 -21.55
N ALA A 174 -23.98 -3.06 -21.00
CA ALA A 174 -23.58 -4.10 -20.09
C ALA A 174 -24.49 -4.16 -18.83
N VAL A 175 -24.73 -3.01 -18.20
CA VAL A 175 -25.63 -2.93 -17.04
C VAL A 175 -27.06 -3.30 -17.43
N LEU A 176 -27.56 -2.80 -18.57
CA LEU A 176 -28.90 -3.11 -19.02
C LEU A 176 -29.09 -4.59 -19.34
N ILE A 177 -28.11 -5.24 -19.99
CA ILE A 177 -28.18 -6.67 -20.30
C ILE A 177 -28.25 -7.48 -19.00
N VAL A 178 -27.37 -7.20 -18.02
CA VAL A 178 -27.38 -7.90 -16.73
C VAL A 178 -28.70 -7.69 -15.97
N LEU A 179 -29.25 -6.48 -15.98
CA LEU A 179 -30.52 -6.19 -15.35
C LEU A 179 -31.70 -6.87 -16.05
N LEU A 180 -31.69 -6.92 -17.39
CA LEU A 180 -32.73 -7.58 -18.18
C LEU A 180 -32.69 -9.10 -18.00
N MET A 181 -31.52 -9.73 -17.95
CA MET A 181 -31.37 -11.14 -17.67
C MET A 181 -31.96 -11.51 -16.30
N ARG A 182 -31.77 -10.64 -15.31
CA ARG A 182 -32.35 -10.84 -13.97
C ARG A 182 -33.85 -10.53 -13.88
N ALA A 183 -34.38 -9.72 -14.79
CA ALA A 183 -35.75 -9.28 -14.75
C ALA A 183 -36.68 -10.18 -15.52
N ASP A 184 -36.22 -10.86 -16.59
CA ASP A 184 -37.04 -11.64 -17.49
C ASP A 184 -36.38 -12.95 -17.92
N ALA A 185 -36.99 -14.09 -17.54
CA ALA A 185 -36.51 -15.43 -17.86
C ALA A 185 -36.53 -15.71 -19.38
N ALA A 186 -37.38 -15.05 -20.15
CA ALA A 186 -37.40 -15.19 -21.62
C ALA A 186 -36.17 -14.51 -22.24
N PHE A 187 -35.73 -13.38 -21.69
CA PHE A 187 -34.51 -12.71 -22.12
C PHE A 187 -33.25 -13.49 -21.69
N GLU A 188 -33.25 -14.10 -20.48
CA GLU A 188 -32.21 -15.00 -20.02
C GLU A 188 -32.05 -16.19 -20.95
N GLY A 189 -33.16 -16.89 -21.30
CA GLY A 189 -33.17 -18.00 -22.25
C GLY A 189 -32.74 -17.62 -23.67
N LEU A 190 -32.93 -16.37 -24.08
CA LEU A 190 -32.43 -15.85 -25.37
C LEU A 190 -30.91 -15.62 -25.35
N MET A 191 -30.37 -15.23 -24.22
CA MET A 191 -28.93 -15.11 -24.00
C MET A 191 -28.25 -16.49 -23.88
N ASP A 192 -28.91 -17.50 -23.31
CA ASP A 192 -28.44 -18.88 -23.24
C ASP A 192 -28.38 -19.58 -24.62
N MET A 193 -29.06 -19.05 -25.63
CA MET A 193 -28.93 -19.49 -27.03
C MET A 193 -27.61 -19.02 -27.69
N LEU A 194 -26.97 -18.00 -27.12
CA LEU A 194 -25.59 -17.62 -27.48
C LEU A 194 -24.64 -18.70 -26.91
N PRO A 195 -23.49 -18.98 -27.58
CA PRO A 195 -22.57 -20.03 -27.11
C PRO A 195 -22.33 -19.94 -25.61
N ASP A 196 -22.20 -21.10 -24.90
CA ASP A 196 -22.06 -21.32 -23.44
C ASP A 196 -21.07 -20.37 -22.72
N THR A 197 -21.21 -19.09 -22.90
CA THR A 197 -20.38 -18.05 -22.30
C THR A 197 -21.24 -17.28 -21.33
N ASP A 198 -20.90 -17.35 -20.04
CA ASP A 198 -21.50 -16.44 -19.06
C ASP A 198 -21.13 -14.98 -19.40
N TRP A 199 -22.02 -14.29 -20.09
CA TRP A 199 -21.84 -12.90 -20.54
C TRP A 199 -21.84 -11.89 -19.40
N SER A 200 -22.30 -12.26 -18.22
CA SER A 200 -22.36 -11.36 -17.06
C SER A 200 -20.96 -10.91 -16.64
N GLU A 201 -19.99 -11.81 -16.61
CA GLU A 201 -18.62 -11.53 -16.18
C GLU A 201 -17.83 -10.65 -17.17
N PRO A 202 -17.76 -10.95 -18.49
CA PRO A 202 -17.10 -10.06 -19.46
C PRO A 202 -17.73 -8.67 -19.52
N LEU A 203 -19.05 -8.56 -19.36
CA LEU A 203 -19.74 -7.27 -19.35
C LEU A 203 -19.42 -6.46 -18.09
N LEU A 204 -19.38 -7.09 -16.92
CA LEU A 204 -18.96 -6.45 -15.68
C LEU A 204 -17.49 -6.03 -15.75
N SER A 205 -16.63 -6.89 -16.31
CA SER A 205 -15.22 -6.58 -16.53
C SER A 205 -15.05 -5.35 -17.43
N LEU A 206 -15.79 -5.28 -18.52
CA LEU A 206 -15.77 -4.14 -19.43
C LEU A 206 -16.27 -2.87 -18.74
N PHE A 207 -17.38 -2.94 -17.99
CA PHE A 207 -17.94 -1.80 -17.28
C PHE A 207 -16.95 -1.19 -16.30
N PHE A 208 -16.43 -2.01 -15.37
CA PHE A 208 -15.50 -1.53 -14.36
C PHE A 208 -14.14 -1.16 -14.96
N GLY A 209 -13.68 -1.88 -15.97
CA GLY A 209 -12.43 -1.59 -16.67
C GLY A 209 -12.46 -0.25 -17.39
N VAL A 210 -13.56 0.06 -18.08
CA VAL A 210 -13.79 1.36 -18.74
C VAL A 210 -13.86 2.47 -17.69
N PHE A 211 -14.58 2.25 -16.58
CA PHE A 211 -14.72 3.26 -15.52
C PHE A 211 -13.36 3.54 -14.83
N ALA A 212 -12.61 2.52 -14.48
CA ALA A 212 -11.28 2.66 -13.92
C ALA A 212 -10.31 3.33 -14.90
N GLY A 213 -10.35 2.92 -16.18
CA GLY A 213 -9.59 3.53 -17.25
C GLY A 213 -9.91 5.01 -17.42
N TRP A 214 -11.18 5.38 -17.31
CA TRP A 214 -11.62 6.77 -17.37
C TRP A 214 -11.05 7.62 -16.22
N ILE A 215 -11.03 7.11 -15.00
CA ILE A 215 -10.42 7.79 -13.85
C ILE A 215 -8.92 8.00 -14.09
N LEU A 216 -8.20 6.98 -14.59
CA LEU A 216 -6.77 7.07 -14.86
C LEU A 216 -6.45 8.03 -16.02
N TYR A 217 -7.27 8.04 -17.07
CA TYR A 217 -7.19 9.02 -18.15
C TYR A 217 -7.38 10.44 -17.61
N SER A 218 -8.45 10.65 -16.85
CA SER A 218 -8.78 11.94 -16.25
C SER A 218 -7.67 12.43 -15.31
N ARG A 219 -7.04 11.54 -14.56
CA ARG A 219 -5.87 11.85 -13.74
C ARG A 219 -4.69 12.34 -14.58
N GLY A 220 -4.37 11.65 -15.67
CA GLY A 220 -3.27 12.04 -16.56
C GLY A 220 -3.50 13.44 -17.17
N VAL A 221 -4.70 13.70 -17.66
CA VAL A 221 -5.12 14.99 -18.20
C VAL A 221 -5.14 16.07 -17.11
N GLY A 222 -5.69 15.73 -15.92
CA GLY A 222 -5.70 16.64 -14.77
C GLY A 222 -4.30 17.05 -14.32
N LEU A 223 -3.35 16.12 -14.29
CA LEU A 223 -1.94 16.42 -13.95
C LEU A 223 -1.27 17.35 -14.96
N LYS A 224 -1.60 17.21 -16.25
CA LYS A 224 -1.05 18.07 -17.31
C LYS A 224 -1.59 19.49 -17.25
N TYR A 225 -2.89 19.66 -17.03
CA TYR A 225 -3.58 20.93 -17.20
C TYR A 225 -3.95 21.62 -15.88
N ALA A 226 -3.75 20.97 -14.71
CA ALA A 226 -3.98 21.63 -13.43
C ALA A 226 -3.09 22.88 -13.37
N GLU A 227 -3.69 24.04 -13.17
CA GLU A 227 -2.94 25.26 -12.89
C GLU A 227 -2.01 24.99 -11.72
N LYS A 228 -0.75 25.45 -11.83
CA LYS A 228 0.17 25.48 -10.71
C LYS A 228 -0.42 26.43 -9.67
N ASN A 229 -1.36 25.90 -8.89
CA ASN A 229 -2.05 26.64 -7.85
C ASN A 229 -1.03 26.95 -6.75
N GLY A 230 -0.30 28.02 -6.93
CA GLY A 230 0.44 28.72 -5.88
C GLY A 230 -0.48 29.43 -4.90
N LYS A 231 -1.58 28.77 -4.44
CA LYS A 231 -2.24 29.21 -3.23
C LYS A 231 -1.26 28.93 -2.11
N GLU A 232 -0.48 29.93 -1.76
CA GLU A 232 0.29 29.96 -0.54
C GLU A 232 -0.58 29.47 0.60
N ALA A 233 -0.15 28.37 1.24
CA ALA A 233 -0.82 27.90 2.43
C ALA A 233 -0.84 29.08 3.39
N LYS A 234 -2.02 29.49 3.88
CA LYS A 234 -2.16 30.53 4.87
C LYS A 234 -1.08 30.32 5.93
N SER A 235 -0.23 31.32 6.14
CA SER A 235 0.82 31.26 7.13
C SER A 235 0.18 31.05 8.50
N PHE A 236 0.36 29.89 9.07
CA PHE A 236 -0.04 29.63 10.44
C PHE A 236 0.93 30.41 11.33
N HIS A 237 0.40 31.30 12.14
CA HIS A 237 1.16 31.99 13.19
C HIS A 237 1.39 30.97 14.30
N GLY A 238 2.57 30.38 14.36
CA GLY A 238 2.91 29.33 15.32
C GLY A 238 2.63 29.74 16.79
N PHE A 239 2.72 28.79 17.67
CA PHE A 239 2.67 29.03 19.12
C PHE A 239 4.03 29.56 19.61
N SER A 240 4.00 30.32 20.71
CA SER A 240 5.25 30.77 21.34
C SER A 240 6.12 29.59 21.74
N ALA A 241 7.43 29.73 21.61
CA ALA A 241 8.36 28.68 21.98
C ALA A 241 8.21 28.27 23.46
N ILE A 242 7.80 29.18 24.33
CA ILE A 242 7.56 28.92 25.75
C ILE A 242 6.41 27.92 25.92
N THR A 243 5.29 28.14 25.23
CA THR A 243 4.14 27.25 25.28
C THR A 243 4.47 25.82 24.81
N VAL A 244 5.19 25.71 23.69
CA VAL A 244 5.63 24.42 23.14
C VAL A 244 6.61 23.72 24.10
N ASN A 245 7.56 24.47 24.69
CA ASN A 245 8.54 23.90 25.62
C ASN A 245 7.92 23.44 26.95
N ILE A 246 6.89 24.13 27.46
CA ILE A 246 6.14 23.68 28.66
C ILE A 246 5.44 22.36 28.35
N LEU A 247 4.75 22.26 27.21
CA LEU A 247 4.08 21.03 26.78
C LEU A 247 5.11 19.88 26.66
N LEU A 248 6.17 20.09 25.88
CA LEU A 248 7.22 19.09 25.68
C LEU A 248 7.91 18.71 27.00
N GLY A 249 8.21 19.70 27.85
CA GLY A 249 8.86 19.49 29.15
C GLY A 249 8.03 18.61 30.08
N THR A 250 6.70 18.85 30.15
CA THR A 250 5.76 18.01 30.90
C THR A 250 5.76 16.57 30.37
N VAL A 251 5.67 16.39 29.05
CA VAL A 251 5.71 15.07 28.42
C VAL A 251 7.06 14.38 28.67
N CYS A 252 8.19 15.10 28.52
CA CYS A 252 9.53 14.56 28.79
C CYS A 252 9.69 14.14 30.26
N LEU A 253 9.12 14.88 31.19
CA LEU A 253 9.17 14.52 32.62
C LEU A 253 8.43 13.19 32.88
N ILE A 254 7.24 13.03 32.30
CA ILE A 254 6.47 11.78 32.40
C ILE A 254 7.28 10.61 31.82
N TYR A 255 7.88 10.82 30.64
CA TYR A 255 8.74 9.79 30.03
C TYR A 255 10.01 9.50 30.85
N ALA A 256 10.63 10.50 31.46
CA ALA A 256 11.79 10.26 32.31
C ALA A 256 11.45 9.34 33.48
N VAL A 257 10.32 9.61 34.17
CA VAL A 257 9.84 8.75 35.27
C VAL A 257 9.50 7.35 34.76
N TYR A 258 8.82 7.25 33.63
CA TYR A 258 8.50 5.96 33.00
C TYR A 258 9.77 5.17 32.61
N LEU A 259 10.75 5.81 31.96
CA LEU A 259 11.98 5.17 31.55
C LEU A 259 12.80 4.67 32.77
N LEU A 260 12.85 5.44 33.84
CA LEU A 260 13.50 5.00 35.09
C LEU A 260 12.83 3.75 35.65
N SER A 261 11.49 3.69 35.65
CA SER A 261 10.77 2.48 36.09
C SER A 261 11.04 1.28 35.17
N GLN A 262 11.12 1.51 33.86
CA GLN A 262 11.39 0.44 32.87
C GLN A 262 12.83 -0.07 32.93
N LEU A 263 13.82 0.78 33.21
CA LEU A 263 15.22 0.35 33.39
C LEU A 263 15.36 -0.61 34.58
N ALA A 264 14.69 -0.32 35.68
CA ALA A 264 14.65 -1.22 36.82
C ALA A 264 13.99 -2.57 36.51
N TYR A 265 12.90 -2.53 35.71
CA TYR A 265 12.12 -3.71 35.34
C TYR A 265 12.81 -4.57 34.27
N LEU A 266 13.43 -3.95 33.26
CA LEU A 266 14.18 -4.63 32.21
C LEU A 266 15.47 -5.26 32.76
N GLY A 267 16.14 -4.61 33.69
CA GLY A 267 17.31 -5.18 34.39
C GLY A 267 16.99 -6.52 35.06
N GLY A 268 15.83 -6.64 35.70
CA GLY A 268 15.32 -7.90 36.25
C GLY A 268 14.95 -8.94 35.18
N GLY A 269 14.29 -8.53 34.13
CA GLY A 269 13.86 -9.41 33.05
C GLY A 269 14.99 -10.00 32.20
N PHE A 270 16.05 -9.23 31.91
CA PHE A 270 17.29 -9.75 31.29
C PHE A 270 18.07 -10.70 32.17
N ALA A 271 17.89 -10.63 33.50
CA ALA A 271 18.45 -11.60 34.44
C ALA A 271 17.64 -12.90 34.57
N GLY A 272 16.58 -13.08 33.72
CA GLY A 272 15.73 -14.28 33.75
C GLY A 272 14.76 -14.34 34.94
N ILE A 273 14.64 -13.24 35.70
CA ILE A 273 13.70 -13.13 36.81
C ILE A 273 12.39 -12.58 36.27
N LEU A 274 11.44 -13.48 35.94
CA LEU A 274 10.07 -13.09 35.62
C LEU A 274 9.40 -12.61 36.93
N PRO A 275 8.57 -11.54 36.86
CA PRO A 275 7.76 -11.15 38.01
C PRO A 275 6.79 -12.28 38.39
N ASP A 276 6.66 -12.51 39.70
CA ASP A 276 5.80 -13.54 40.25
C ASP A 276 4.36 -13.43 39.68
N GLY A 277 3.82 -14.53 39.15
CA GLY A 277 2.45 -14.65 38.69
C GLY A 277 2.22 -14.36 37.19
N TYR A 278 3.25 -14.12 36.38
CA TYR A 278 3.09 -13.95 34.94
C TYR A 278 3.65 -15.15 34.15
N THR A 279 2.87 -15.62 33.17
CA THR A 279 3.41 -16.51 32.13
C THR A 279 4.30 -15.71 31.17
N LEU A 280 5.23 -16.37 30.48
CA LEU A 280 6.09 -15.75 29.47
C LEU A 280 5.27 -15.03 28.39
N ALA A 281 4.12 -15.61 27.99
CA ALA A 281 3.21 -15.02 27.01
C ALA A 281 2.55 -13.74 27.50
N GLU A 282 2.07 -13.74 28.74
CA GLU A 282 1.43 -12.56 29.33
C GLU A 282 2.43 -11.43 29.51
N TYR A 283 3.63 -11.74 29.98
CA TYR A 283 4.72 -10.78 30.10
C TYR A 283 5.10 -10.16 28.74
N ALA A 284 5.29 -10.98 27.71
CA ALA A 284 5.69 -10.52 26.39
C ALA A 284 4.59 -9.70 25.71
N ARG A 285 3.31 -10.10 25.86
CA ARG A 285 2.17 -9.41 25.23
C ARG A 285 1.79 -8.12 25.95
N ARG A 286 2.03 -8.05 27.28
CA ARG A 286 1.63 -6.90 28.08
C ARG A 286 2.51 -5.68 27.76
N GLY A 287 1.88 -4.58 27.43
CA GLY A 287 2.53 -3.30 27.15
C GLY A 287 3.20 -3.21 25.78
N PHE A 288 3.19 -4.26 24.94
CA PHE A 288 3.77 -4.21 23.60
C PHE A 288 3.08 -3.18 22.70
N PHE A 289 1.75 -3.27 22.58
CA PHE A 289 0.97 -2.35 21.74
C PHE A 289 1.03 -0.93 22.25
N GLU A 290 1.02 -0.75 23.57
CA GLU A 290 1.16 0.54 24.24
C GLU A 290 2.50 1.19 23.91
N MET A 291 3.61 0.46 23.97
CA MET A 291 4.94 0.97 23.63
C MET A 291 5.03 1.34 22.14
N ALA A 292 4.42 0.57 21.24
CA ALA A 292 4.37 0.88 19.81
C ALA A 292 3.58 2.18 19.57
N TRP A 293 2.39 2.32 20.18
CA TRP A 293 1.57 3.54 20.09
C TRP A 293 2.27 4.76 20.70
N LEU A 294 2.89 4.62 21.86
CA LEU A 294 3.65 5.70 22.50
C LEU A 294 4.81 6.17 21.60
N SER A 295 5.51 5.25 20.95
CA SER A 295 6.59 5.59 20.00
C SER A 295 6.07 6.36 18.80
N PHE A 296 4.91 5.96 18.27
CA PHE A 296 4.25 6.66 17.17
C PHE A 296 3.78 8.07 17.59
N ILE A 297 3.19 8.21 18.78
CA ILE A 297 2.78 9.49 19.36
C ILE A 297 3.98 10.41 19.55
N ASN A 298 5.10 9.89 20.06
CA ASN A 298 6.34 10.67 20.24
C ASN A 298 6.87 11.22 18.92
N LEU A 299 6.87 10.39 17.87
CA LEU A 299 7.24 10.84 16.53
C LEU A 299 6.30 11.95 16.03
N GLY A 300 5.00 11.80 16.26
CA GLY A 300 4.00 12.83 15.96
C GLY A 300 4.24 14.12 16.72
N LEU A 301 4.50 14.05 18.03
CA LEU A 301 4.80 15.20 18.88
C LEU A 301 6.07 15.95 18.45
N MET A 302 7.14 15.23 18.08
CA MET A 302 8.37 15.82 17.54
C MET A 302 8.08 16.63 16.27
N CYS A 303 7.35 16.04 15.32
CA CYS A 303 6.98 16.69 14.07
C CYS A 303 6.04 17.90 14.29
N LEU A 304 5.05 17.76 15.16
CA LEU A 304 4.11 18.82 15.50
C LEU A 304 4.80 19.98 16.21
N ALA A 305 5.62 19.71 17.21
CA ALA A 305 6.33 20.74 17.97
C ALA A 305 7.22 21.62 17.05
N MET A 306 7.97 20.96 16.16
CA MET A 306 8.80 21.66 15.18
C MET A 306 7.99 22.42 14.10
N GLY A 307 6.78 21.94 13.78
CA GLY A 307 5.87 22.61 12.85
C GLY A 307 5.07 23.77 13.46
N LEU A 308 4.81 23.69 14.77
CA LEU A 308 3.98 24.64 15.51
C LEU A 308 4.77 25.81 16.14
N VAL A 309 6.09 25.64 16.32
CA VAL A 309 6.93 26.73 16.86
C VAL A 309 6.97 27.91 15.89
N GLU A 310 6.87 29.12 16.44
CA GLU A 310 6.96 30.36 15.67
C GLU A 310 8.28 30.45 14.88
N LYS A 311 8.20 30.67 13.56
CA LYS A 311 9.33 30.55 12.63
C LYS A 311 10.29 31.75 12.62
N LYS A 312 9.98 32.86 13.31
CA LYS A 312 10.75 34.11 13.24
C LYS A 312 12.22 33.99 13.67
N ALA A 313 12.54 33.06 14.58
CA ALA A 313 13.91 32.85 15.09
C ALA A 313 14.43 31.42 14.92
N GLY A 314 13.72 30.55 14.20
CA GLY A 314 13.98 29.10 14.19
C GLY A 314 13.58 28.43 15.51
N ALA A 315 13.62 27.09 15.56
CA ALA A 315 13.30 26.38 16.80
C ALA A 315 14.41 26.61 17.84
N PRO A 316 14.08 27.01 19.09
CA PRO A 316 15.05 27.19 20.15
C PRO A 316 15.83 25.89 20.44
N ALA A 317 17.05 26.04 20.97
CA ALA A 317 17.89 24.90 21.33
C ALA A 317 17.18 23.97 22.36
N LEU A 318 16.44 24.55 23.31
CA LEU A 318 15.64 23.81 24.28
C LEU A 318 14.58 22.94 23.62
N THR A 319 13.80 23.47 22.66
CA THR A 319 12.78 22.71 21.91
C THR A 319 13.40 21.53 21.20
N ARG A 320 14.56 21.73 20.54
CA ARG A 320 15.29 20.65 19.86
C ARG A 320 15.78 19.59 20.84
N GLY A 321 16.30 20.01 22.01
CA GLY A 321 16.76 19.11 23.05
C GLY A 321 15.63 18.25 23.61
N LEU A 322 14.46 18.84 23.88
CA LEU A 322 13.27 18.11 24.35
C LEU A 322 12.75 17.14 23.27
N CYS A 323 12.70 17.57 22.00
CA CYS A 323 12.35 16.68 20.89
C CYS A 323 13.35 15.52 20.74
N LEU A 324 14.66 15.79 20.89
CA LEU A 324 15.68 14.73 20.85
C LEU A 324 15.48 13.71 21.99
N PHE A 325 15.19 14.20 23.20
CA PHE A 325 14.88 13.32 24.33
C PHE A 325 13.67 12.41 24.01
N LEU A 326 12.59 12.95 23.45
CA LEU A 326 11.43 12.15 23.00
C LEU A 326 11.79 11.15 21.92
N GLY A 327 12.69 11.52 21.00
CA GLY A 327 13.20 10.62 19.95
C GLY A 327 13.99 9.45 20.56
N LEU A 328 14.88 9.72 21.53
CA LEU A 328 15.63 8.70 22.24
C LEU A 328 14.70 7.80 23.08
N ALA A 329 13.71 8.38 23.75
CA ALA A 329 12.69 7.63 24.47
C ALA A 329 11.89 6.72 23.53
N ALA A 330 11.49 7.21 22.35
CA ALA A 330 10.80 6.40 21.34
C ALA A 330 11.68 5.24 20.86
N LEU A 331 12.97 5.47 20.57
CA LEU A 331 13.90 4.41 20.17
C LEU A 331 14.07 3.35 21.26
N PHE A 332 14.15 3.77 22.52
CA PHE A 332 14.19 2.85 23.64
C PHE A 332 12.91 1.99 23.72
N LEU A 333 11.73 2.61 23.60
CA LEU A 333 10.44 1.90 23.61
C LEU A 333 10.34 0.91 22.45
N ILE A 334 10.79 1.30 21.24
CA ILE A 334 10.83 0.44 20.08
C ILE A 334 11.73 -0.78 20.34
N ALA A 335 12.95 -0.56 20.85
CA ALA A 335 13.87 -1.65 21.16
C ALA A 335 13.31 -2.59 22.24
N ALA A 336 12.70 -2.05 23.30
CA ALA A 336 12.06 -2.84 24.34
C ALA A 336 10.86 -3.64 23.83
N ALA A 337 10.02 -3.06 22.96
CA ALA A 337 8.90 -3.72 22.35
C ALA A 337 9.35 -4.86 21.41
N SER A 338 10.34 -4.61 20.54
CA SER A 338 10.91 -5.64 19.66
C SER A 338 11.55 -6.77 20.45
N ALA A 339 12.29 -6.48 21.54
CA ALA A 339 12.85 -7.51 22.41
C ALA A 339 11.76 -8.41 23.03
N LYS A 340 10.65 -7.82 23.51
CA LYS A 340 9.50 -8.59 24.01
C LYS A 340 8.84 -9.43 22.91
N MET A 341 8.71 -8.89 21.69
CA MET A 341 8.14 -9.64 20.56
C MET A 341 9.03 -10.82 20.17
N LEU A 342 10.35 -10.64 20.12
CA LEU A 342 11.28 -11.73 19.83
C LEU A 342 11.21 -12.84 20.90
N LEU A 343 11.11 -12.45 22.17
CA LEU A 343 10.89 -13.40 23.26
C LEU A 343 9.56 -14.16 23.09
N TYR A 344 8.51 -13.46 22.67
CA TYR A 344 7.21 -14.09 22.40
C TYR A 344 7.28 -15.07 21.20
N ILE A 345 8.01 -14.71 20.15
CA ILE A 345 8.24 -15.57 18.98
C ILE A 345 8.99 -16.84 19.36
N SER A 346 10.03 -16.73 20.21
CA SER A 346 10.83 -17.88 20.64
C SER A 346 10.03 -18.92 21.42
N GLY A 347 9.01 -18.50 22.19
CA GLY A 347 8.17 -19.41 22.97
C GLY A 347 6.89 -19.91 22.26
N TYR A 348 6.37 -19.14 21.32
CA TYR A 348 5.04 -19.41 20.70
C TYR A 348 5.06 -19.43 19.17
N GLY A 349 6.24 -19.48 18.56
CA GLY A 349 6.39 -19.51 17.12
C GLY A 349 6.14 -18.17 16.43
N LEU A 350 6.30 -18.17 15.13
CA LEU A 350 6.13 -17.00 14.27
C LEU A 350 4.69 -16.94 13.73
N THR A 351 4.18 -15.73 13.56
CA THR A 351 2.90 -15.49 12.86
C THR A 351 3.04 -14.30 11.90
N ARG A 352 2.21 -14.25 10.87
CA ARG A 352 2.16 -13.12 9.92
C ARG A 352 2.09 -11.76 10.63
N LYS A 353 1.20 -11.65 11.62
CA LYS A 353 1.03 -10.40 12.39
C LYS A 353 2.30 -10.01 13.14
N ARG A 354 3.05 -10.97 13.72
CA ARG A 354 4.31 -10.69 14.43
C ARG A 354 5.39 -10.19 13.48
N VAL A 355 5.52 -10.80 12.30
CA VAL A 355 6.46 -10.33 11.26
C VAL A 355 6.14 -8.91 10.81
N LEU A 356 4.88 -8.65 10.44
CA LEU A 356 4.47 -7.32 9.98
C LEU A 356 4.65 -6.26 11.06
N THR A 357 4.44 -6.63 12.32
CA THR A 357 4.65 -5.72 13.45
C THR A 357 6.14 -5.39 13.63
N GLU A 358 7.04 -6.35 13.53
CA GLU A 358 8.48 -6.09 13.60
C GLU A 358 8.96 -5.24 12.42
N VAL A 359 8.46 -5.47 11.22
CA VAL A 359 8.73 -4.61 10.05
C VAL A 359 8.25 -3.17 10.29
N PHE A 360 7.07 -3.01 10.88
CA PHE A 360 6.55 -1.69 11.26
C PHE A 360 7.42 -1.01 12.33
N MET A 361 7.86 -1.74 13.36
CA MET A 361 8.75 -1.22 14.41
C MET A 361 10.10 -0.78 13.84
N LEU A 362 10.66 -1.56 12.92
CA LEU A 362 11.89 -1.19 12.21
C LEU A 362 11.72 0.10 11.40
N TRP A 363 10.62 0.22 10.65
CA TRP A 363 10.29 1.45 9.92
C TRP A 363 10.11 2.65 10.85
N LEU A 364 9.44 2.47 11.99
CA LEU A 364 9.20 3.51 12.98
C LEU A 364 10.53 3.96 13.61
N GLY A 365 11.44 3.03 13.92
CA GLY A 365 12.78 3.30 14.43
C GLY A 365 13.62 4.12 13.44
N VAL A 366 13.70 3.67 12.19
CA VAL A 366 14.41 4.39 11.14
C VAL A 366 13.82 5.80 10.94
N THR A 367 12.49 5.92 10.92
CA THR A 367 11.81 7.21 10.75
C THR A 367 12.11 8.14 11.93
N THR A 368 12.14 7.64 13.15
CA THR A 368 12.50 8.42 14.35
C THR A 368 13.94 8.94 14.27
N ILE A 369 14.88 8.13 13.77
CA ILE A 369 16.26 8.57 13.52
C ILE A 369 16.29 9.67 12.45
N LEU A 370 15.60 9.49 11.33
CA LEU A 370 15.55 10.49 10.26
C LEU A 370 14.96 11.83 10.75
N VAL A 371 13.91 11.79 11.55
CA VAL A 371 13.31 12.99 12.16
C VAL A 371 14.28 13.62 13.16
N SER A 372 15.00 12.83 13.97
CA SER A 372 16.03 13.33 14.89
C SER A 372 17.16 14.05 14.14
N VAL A 373 17.60 13.54 12.99
CA VAL A 373 18.57 14.23 12.12
C VAL A 373 17.99 15.55 11.59
N TRP A 374 16.71 15.56 11.21
CA TRP A 374 16.03 16.77 10.73
C TRP A 374 15.97 17.90 11.78
N LEU A 375 15.87 17.57 13.07
CA LEU A 375 15.91 18.58 14.15
C LEU A 375 17.13 19.50 14.05
N PHE A 376 18.27 18.94 13.65
CA PHE A 376 19.55 19.66 13.56
C PHE A 376 19.86 20.15 12.12
N LYS A 377 19.28 19.49 11.13
CA LYS A 377 19.44 19.83 9.70
C LYS A 377 18.07 20.10 9.06
N PRO A 378 17.51 21.31 9.18
CA PRO A 378 16.14 21.62 8.72
C PRO A 378 15.89 21.38 7.22
N ARG A 379 16.97 21.36 6.41
CA ARG A 379 16.87 21.03 4.97
C ARG A 379 16.87 19.52 4.68
N PHE A 380 17.08 18.70 5.70
CA PHE A 380 17.12 17.24 5.53
C PHE A 380 15.72 16.69 5.18
N PRO A 381 15.55 15.96 4.06
CA PRO A 381 14.24 15.54 3.58
C PRO A 381 13.78 14.22 4.25
N TYR A 382 13.57 14.25 5.57
CA TYR A 382 13.24 13.07 6.36
C TYR A 382 12.03 12.29 5.84
N MET A 383 10.98 12.98 5.35
CA MET A 383 9.79 12.33 4.82
C MET A 383 10.09 11.50 3.56
N LYS A 384 10.98 11.99 2.68
CA LYS A 384 11.42 11.21 1.52
C LYS A 384 12.11 9.91 1.95
N GLY A 385 12.99 10.01 2.95
CA GLY A 385 13.67 8.85 3.54
C GLY A 385 12.68 7.87 4.17
N ALA A 386 11.73 8.36 4.97
CA ALA A 386 10.71 7.55 5.61
C ALA A 386 9.82 6.79 4.59
N VAL A 387 9.39 7.48 3.51
CA VAL A 387 8.59 6.84 2.45
C VAL A 387 9.41 5.80 1.68
N ILE A 388 10.64 6.11 1.30
CA ILE A 388 11.50 5.12 0.61
C ILE A 388 11.78 3.92 1.50
N CYS A 389 12.07 4.14 2.79
CA CYS A 389 12.27 3.05 3.75
C CYS A 389 11.03 2.16 3.87
N ALA A 390 9.83 2.76 3.99
CA ALA A 390 8.57 1.99 4.01
C ALA A 390 8.40 1.13 2.76
N LEU A 391 8.64 1.70 1.58
CA LEU A 391 8.51 0.97 0.31
C LEU A 391 9.56 -0.13 0.17
N ILE A 392 10.80 0.09 0.59
CA ILE A 392 11.87 -0.94 0.56
C ILE A 392 11.50 -2.08 1.51
N LEU A 393 11.12 -1.78 2.76
CA LEU A 393 10.71 -2.79 3.72
C LEU A 393 9.47 -3.55 3.23
N GLY A 394 8.49 -2.84 2.66
CA GLY A 394 7.34 -3.46 2.01
C GLY A 394 7.74 -4.40 0.87
N CYS A 395 8.64 -3.97 -0.04
CA CYS A 395 9.16 -4.84 -1.10
C CYS A 395 9.82 -6.10 -0.51
N ILE A 396 10.72 -5.95 0.46
CA ILE A 396 11.42 -7.08 1.09
C ILE A 396 10.41 -8.05 1.69
N THR A 397 9.45 -7.55 2.48
CA THR A 397 8.42 -8.36 3.14
C THR A 397 7.55 -9.11 2.13
N PHE A 398 7.12 -8.43 1.06
CA PHE A 398 6.26 -9.01 0.04
C PHE A 398 6.98 -10.08 -0.79
N TRP A 399 8.23 -9.81 -1.21
CA TRP A 399 9.03 -10.76 -1.96
C TRP A 399 9.56 -11.92 -1.11
N ALA A 400 9.69 -11.75 0.20
CA ALA A 400 10.04 -12.84 1.11
C ALA A 400 8.93 -13.89 1.25
N ASP A 401 7.69 -13.55 0.89
CA ASP A 401 6.50 -14.41 1.07
C ASP A 401 6.34 -14.83 2.53
N VAL A 402 5.73 -13.93 3.32
CA VAL A 402 5.69 -14.04 4.78
C VAL A 402 5.11 -15.37 5.25
N ASP A 403 4.07 -15.87 4.58
CA ASP A 403 3.43 -17.12 4.97
C ASP A 403 4.36 -18.33 4.82
N THR A 404 5.08 -18.38 3.70
CA THR A 404 6.13 -19.40 3.50
C THR A 404 7.22 -19.33 4.59
N GLN A 405 7.65 -18.11 4.97
CA GLN A 405 8.67 -17.95 6.02
C GLN A 405 8.14 -18.33 7.40
N VAL A 406 6.89 -17.99 7.70
CA VAL A 406 6.22 -18.37 8.95
C VAL A 406 6.12 -19.89 9.06
N ALA A 407 5.64 -20.55 8.01
CA ALA A 407 5.54 -22.00 7.96
C ALA A 407 6.92 -22.68 8.14
N ARG A 408 7.91 -22.20 7.39
CA ARG A 408 9.30 -22.68 7.48
C ARG A 408 9.85 -22.56 8.90
N TYR A 409 9.70 -21.39 9.53
CA TYR A 409 10.20 -21.14 10.87
C TYR A 409 9.54 -22.08 11.89
N ASN A 410 8.21 -22.16 11.88
CA ASN A 410 7.46 -22.91 12.88
C ASN A 410 7.73 -24.41 12.79
N VAL A 411 7.76 -24.98 11.57
CA VAL A 411 8.10 -26.40 11.37
C VAL A 411 9.53 -26.69 11.83
N HIS A 412 10.49 -25.83 11.45
CA HIS A 412 11.87 -26.02 11.89
C HIS A 412 12.02 -25.89 13.41
N ALA A 413 11.38 -24.91 14.03
CA ALA A 413 11.44 -24.68 15.48
C ALA A 413 10.77 -25.85 16.25
N TYR A 414 9.68 -26.42 15.74
CA TYR A 414 9.05 -27.61 16.29
C TYR A 414 9.95 -28.85 16.16
N GLN A 415 10.46 -29.13 14.95
CA GLN A 415 11.34 -30.27 14.71
C GLN A 415 12.66 -30.22 15.47
N SER A 416 13.18 -29.02 15.74
CA SER A 416 14.39 -28.83 16.56
C SER A 416 14.13 -28.89 18.08
N GLY A 417 12.86 -29.01 18.51
CA GLY A 417 12.48 -29.02 19.93
C GLY A 417 12.49 -27.63 20.60
N GLN A 418 12.62 -26.57 19.84
CA GLN A 418 12.50 -25.20 20.35
C GLN A 418 11.05 -24.86 20.72
N LEU A 419 10.10 -25.35 19.94
CA LEU A 419 8.66 -25.29 20.23
C LEU A 419 8.19 -26.66 20.69
N GLU A 420 7.46 -26.71 21.78
CA GLU A 420 6.88 -27.95 22.32
C GLU A 420 5.72 -28.47 21.42
N THR A 421 4.97 -27.54 20.82
CA THR A 421 3.81 -27.86 19.97
C THR A 421 3.78 -26.96 18.74
N ILE A 422 3.12 -27.44 17.69
CA ILE A 422 2.84 -26.67 16.48
C ILE A 422 1.34 -26.50 16.30
N ASP A 423 0.89 -25.26 16.05
CA ASP A 423 -0.52 -24.94 15.80
C ASP A 423 -0.88 -25.26 14.33
N MET A 424 -1.45 -26.46 14.10
CA MET A 424 -1.86 -26.93 12.78
C MET A 424 -3.01 -26.11 12.19
N GLY A 425 -3.89 -25.53 13.03
CA GLY A 425 -4.93 -24.61 12.59
C GLY A 425 -4.35 -23.31 12.04
N HIS A 426 -3.32 -22.78 12.70
CA HIS A 426 -2.58 -21.64 12.16
C HIS A 426 -1.82 -22.00 10.87
N MET A 427 -1.18 -23.17 10.82
CA MET A 427 -0.46 -23.64 9.64
C MET A 427 -1.37 -23.75 8.41
N SER A 428 -2.60 -24.27 8.56
CA SER A 428 -3.60 -24.34 7.47
C SER A 428 -4.03 -22.96 6.98
N SER A 429 -4.06 -21.95 7.87
CA SER A 429 -4.43 -20.57 7.52
C SER A 429 -3.37 -19.81 6.72
N LEU A 430 -2.15 -20.34 6.59
CA LEU A 430 -1.07 -19.75 5.80
C LEU A 430 -1.18 -20.04 4.29
N GLY A 431 -2.15 -20.83 3.88
CA GLY A 431 -2.41 -21.15 2.48
C GLY A 431 -1.28 -21.93 1.81
N ASP A 432 -1.17 -21.77 0.47
CA ASP A 432 -0.31 -22.60 -0.38
C ASP A 432 1.16 -22.59 0.01
N GLY A 433 1.65 -21.45 0.54
CA GLY A 433 3.05 -21.31 0.96
C GLY A 433 3.46 -22.25 2.10
N ALA A 434 2.51 -22.75 2.88
CA ALA A 434 2.75 -23.68 3.98
C ALA A 434 2.79 -25.15 3.54
N LEU A 435 2.14 -25.51 2.43
CA LEU A 435 1.94 -26.90 2.00
C LEU A 435 3.23 -27.73 1.92
N PRO A 436 4.35 -27.23 1.36
CA PRO A 436 5.61 -27.98 1.32
C PRO A 436 6.15 -28.34 2.71
N TYR A 437 5.88 -27.49 3.70
CA TYR A 437 6.31 -27.68 5.09
C TYR A 437 5.35 -28.58 5.86
N ILE A 438 4.04 -28.48 5.60
CA ILE A 438 3.01 -29.35 6.15
C ILE A 438 3.23 -30.80 5.67
N LYS A 439 3.64 -31.00 4.40
CA LYS A 439 4.01 -32.32 3.89
C LYS A 439 5.12 -32.98 4.72
N GLY A 440 6.06 -32.19 5.23
CA GLY A 440 7.12 -32.68 6.12
C GLY A 440 6.62 -33.17 7.51
N LEU A 441 5.37 -32.89 7.86
CA LEU A 441 4.74 -33.32 9.13
C LEU A 441 3.81 -34.53 9.00
N THR A 442 3.56 -35.05 7.79
CA THR A 442 2.70 -36.23 7.56
C THR A 442 3.21 -37.51 8.21
N HIS A 443 4.50 -37.55 8.55
CA HIS A 443 5.14 -38.66 9.24
C HIS A 443 5.63 -38.25 10.64
N ASP A 444 4.98 -37.28 11.25
CA ASP A 444 5.34 -36.84 12.59
C ASP A 444 5.10 -37.94 13.63
N ARG A 445 5.83 -37.85 14.75
CA ARG A 445 5.71 -38.80 15.86
C ARG A 445 4.35 -38.67 16.58
N ASP A 446 3.79 -37.48 16.56
CA ASP A 446 2.45 -37.19 17.08
C ASP A 446 1.39 -37.56 16.04
N PRO A 447 0.54 -38.62 16.31
CA PRO A 447 -0.46 -39.04 15.37
C PRO A 447 -1.52 -37.97 15.03
N GLU A 448 -1.80 -37.05 15.95
CA GLU A 448 -2.74 -35.94 15.73
C GLU A 448 -2.19 -34.92 14.73
N ILE A 449 -0.92 -34.60 14.86
CA ILE A 449 -0.23 -33.70 13.91
C ILE A 449 -0.15 -34.37 12.54
N ALA A 450 0.24 -35.65 12.48
CA ALA A 450 0.38 -36.40 11.23
C ALA A 450 -0.97 -36.52 10.48
N SER A 451 -2.05 -36.88 11.18
CA SER A 451 -3.38 -36.97 10.57
C SER A 451 -3.90 -35.61 10.09
N THR A 452 -3.73 -34.56 10.89
CA THR A 452 -4.15 -33.21 10.50
C THR A 452 -3.35 -32.70 9.31
N ALA A 453 -2.05 -33.02 9.23
CA ALA A 453 -1.23 -32.68 8.08
C ALA A 453 -1.72 -33.36 6.79
N MET A 454 -2.10 -34.65 6.86
CA MET A 454 -2.70 -35.37 5.73
C MET A 454 -4.04 -34.77 5.31
N ASP A 455 -4.92 -34.47 6.25
CA ASP A 455 -6.23 -33.84 5.98
C ASP A 455 -6.09 -32.48 5.29
N ILE A 456 -5.13 -31.66 5.72
CA ILE A 456 -4.84 -30.37 5.08
C ILE A 456 -4.38 -30.56 3.63
N LEU A 457 -3.50 -31.52 3.38
CA LEU A 457 -2.98 -31.78 2.03
C LEU A 457 -4.06 -32.35 1.10
N GLU A 458 -4.89 -33.28 1.58
CA GLU A 458 -6.00 -33.86 0.80
C GLU A 458 -7.07 -32.81 0.45
N ASN A 459 -7.33 -31.85 1.34
CA ASN A 459 -8.29 -30.76 1.12
C ASN A 459 -7.70 -29.56 0.37
N SER A 460 -6.40 -29.57 0.06
CA SER A 460 -5.73 -28.47 -0.65
C SER A 460 -5.89 -28.64 -2.15
N TYR A 461 -6.83 -27.90 -2.74
CA TYR A 461 -7.04 -27.85 -4.19
C TYR A 461 -6.22 -26.69 -4.81
N CYS A 462 -5.04 -27.01 -5.31
CA CYS A 462 -4.27 -26.08 -6.14
C CYS A 462 -4.76 -26.18 -7.60
N SER A 463 -5.81 -25.46 -7.98
CA SER A 463 -6.29 -25.44 -9.36
C SER A 463 -5.91 -24.14 -10.05
N ILE A 464 -4.74 -24.12 -10.72
CA ILE A 464 -4.41 -23.04 -11.64
C ILE A 464 -5.21 -23.31 -12.93
N SER A 465 -6.35 -22.64 -13.05
CA SER A 465 -7.24 -22.75 -14.22
C SER A 465 -6.83 -21.80 -15.36
N ASP A 466 -6.14 -20.69 -15.03
CA ASP A 466 -5.82 -19.62 -15.97
C ASP A 466 -4.46 -18.99 -15.63
N PHE A 467 -3.71 -18.52 -16.66
CA PHE A 467 -2.45 -17.78 -16.45
C PHE A 467 -2.64 -16.49 -15.60
N ARG A 468 -3.84 -15.92 -15.60
CA ARG A 468 -4.17 -14.70 -14.85
C ARG A 468 -4.17 -14.91 -13.34
N SER A 469 -4.55 -16.12 -12.88
CA SER A 469 -4.54 -16.53 -11.46
C SER A 469 -3.19 -17.07 -10.99
N TRP A 470 -2.23 -17.25 -11.89
CA TRP A 470 -0.95 -17.86 -11.56
C TRP A 470 -0.17 -17.06 -10.52
N THR A 471 0.37 -17.76 -9.51
CA THR A 471 1.38 -17.27 -8.58
C THR A 471 2.53 -18.28 -8.46
N TYR A 472 3.72 -17.75 -8.14
CA TYR A 472 4.90 -18.59 -7.94
C TYR A 472 4.71 -19.54 -6.75
N THR A 473 4.18 -19.02 -5.63
CA THR A 473 3.97 -19.78 -4.39
C THR A 473 3.03 -20.97 -4.62
N GLU A 474 1.89 -20.75 -5.29
CA GLU A 474 0.95 -21.82 -5.63
C GLU A 474 1.58 -22.87 -6.57
N SER A 475 2.31 -22.41 -7.60
CA SER A 475 3.02 -23.31 -8.51
C SER A 475 4.11 -24.14 -7.82
N ALA A 476 4.82 -23.55 -6.84
CA ALA A 476 5.82 -24.24 -6.06
C ALA A 476 5.20 -25.24 -5.07
N ALA A 477 4.09 -24.85 -4.43
CA ALA A 477 3.33 -25.73 -3.53
C ALA A 477 2.83 -26.97 -4.24
N ARG A 478 2.22 -26.81 -5.42
CA ARG A 478 1.73 -27.92 -6.25
C ARG A 478 2.82 -28.93 -6.55
N LYS A 479 3.98 -28.48 -7.03
CA LYS A 479 5.13 -29.36 -7.31
C LYS A 479 5.67 -30.08 -6.07
N ALA A 480 5.45 -29.53 -4.89
CA ALA A 480 5.89 -30.14 -3.65
C ALA A 480 4.88 -31.15 -3.12
N VAL A 481 3.59 -31.00 -3.43
CA VAL A 481 2.50 -31.93 -3.00
C VAL A 481 2.37 -33.12 -3.94
N ASP A 482 2.47 -32.89 -5.26
CA ASP A 482 2.60 -33.94 -6.29
C ASP A 482 3.88 -34.77 -6.06
#